data_fb07e538a56f7497e8ab5aa665995f33
#
_entry.id   fb07e538a56f7497e8ab5aa665995f33
#
_cell.length_a   1.000
_cell.length_b   1.000
_cell.length_c   1.000
_cell.angle_alpha   90.00
_cell.angle_beta   90.00
_cell.angle_gamma   90.00
#
_symmetry.space_group_name_H-M   'P 1'
#
loop_
_entity.id
_entity.type
_entity.pdbx_description
1 polymer ?
#
loop_
_entity_poly.entity_id
_entity_poly.type
_entity_poly.pdbx_seq_one_letter_code
_entity_poly.pdbx_strand_id
1 'polypeptide(L)'
;LWAAQGVTDAKGHSTAPSARAVYPLEMYVLAGAVEGLSPGVYHYAPAGHALQAVAAGDQRAEFVTKAVGQPWSQQAPAIFVLTGNVEKMGRMRERGVSFMWVEAGLAAQGFFLQATALGLGSTYVGGFDPAAARAALGLPAAEEVMAVLPVGHKQ
;
A
#
# COMPACT_ATOMS: atom_id res chain seq x y z
N LEU A 1 3.67 2.96 7.57
CA LEU A 1 4.07 1.63 7.04
C LEU A 1 4.01 0.57 8.14
N TRP A 2 4.77 0.72 9.23
CA TRP A 2 4.84 -0.30 10.29
C TRP A 2 3.47 -0.62 10.89
N ALA A 3 2.64 0.37 11.18
CA ALA A 3 1.30 0.17 11.74
C ALA A 3 0.35 -0.62 10.81
N ALA A 4 0.62 -0.65 9.50
CA ALA A 4 -0.15 -1.42 8.54
C ALA A 4 0.34 -2.87 8.41
N GLN A 5 1.66 -3.07 8.36
CA GLN A 5 2.25 -4.38 8.01
C GLN A 5 3.58 -4.66 8.73
N GLY A 6 3.92 -3.93 9.79
CA GLY A 6 5.16 -4.14 10.51
C GLY A 6 5.21 -5.49 11.21
N VAL A 7 6.39 -6.09 11.27
CA VAL A 7 6.63 -7.32 12.04
C VAL A 7 6.69 -6.97 13.52
N THR A 8 5.92 -7.68 14.34
CA THR A 8 5.71 -7.38 15.76
C THR A 8 6.52 -8.26 16.70
N ASP A 9 6.99 -9.42 16.22
CA ASP A 9 7.76 -10.36 17.03
C ASP A 9 8.74 -11.21 16.19
N ALA A 10 9.58 -11.98 16.89
CA ALA A 10 10.57 -12.85 16.27
C ALA A 10 9.97 -14.04 15.48
N LYS A 11 8.67 -14.29 15.61
CA LYS A 11 7.96 -15.34 14.84
C LYS A 11 7.44 -14.82 13.51
N GLY A 12 7.57 -13.51 13.25
CA GLY A 12 7.13 -12.87 12.00
C GLY A 12 5.65 -12.49 11.97
N HIS A 13 4.99 -12.40 13.13
CA HIS A 13 3.62 -11.89 13.17
C HIS A 13 3.62 -10.40 12.81
N SER A 14 2.59 -9.98 12.08
CA SER A 14 2.41 -8.58 11.65
C SER A 14 1.37 -7.84 12.48
N THR A 15 1.41 -6.51 12.42
CA THR A 15 0.40 -5.61 13.01
C THR A 15 -1.00 -5.89 12.49
N ALA A 16 -1.15 -6.23 11.20
CA ALA A 16 -2.40 -6.74 10.65
C ALA A 16 -2.40 -8.28 10.68
N PRO A 17 -3.46 -8.93 11.22
CA PRO A 17 -3.57 -10.38 11.20
C PRO A 17 -3.74 -10.90 9.76
N SER A 18 -3.26 -12.12 9.52
CA SER A 18 -3.41 -12.78 8.24
C SER A 18 -3.95 -14.19 8.39
N ALA A 19 -4.90 -14.57 7.53
CA ALA A 19 -5.48 -15.90 7.51
C ALA A 19 -4.38 -16.96 7.33
N ARG A 20 -4.28 -17.89 8.31
CA ARG A 20 -3.25 -18.94 8.35
C ARG A 20 -1.81 -18.40 8.29
N ALA A 21 -1.59 -17.15 8.68
CA ALA A 21 -0.29 -16.48 8.62
C ALA A 21 0.36 -16.52 7.23
N VAL A 22 -0.45 -16.34 6.17
CA VAL A 22 0.04 -16.34 4.78
C VAL A 22 0.70 -15.01 4.40
N TYR A 23 0.22 -13.90 4.98
CA TYR A 23 0.72 -12.53 4.73
C TYR A 23 0.84 -12.21 3.24
N PRO A 24 -0.29 -12.16 2.50
CA PRO A 24 -0.30 -11.94 1.05
C PRO A 24 -0.10 -10.48 0.66
N LEU A 25 -0.30 -9.55 1.61
CA LEU A 25 -0.29 -8.13 1.32
C LEU A 25 1.13 -7.60 1.11
N GLU A 26 1.24 -6.67 0.16
CA GLU A 26 2.44 -5.89 -0.11
C GLU A 26 2.09 -4.40 -0.07
N MET A 27 3.05 -3.53 0.18
CA MET A 27 2.82 -2.09 0.22
C MET A 27 3.89 -1.33 -0.56
N TYR A 28 3.43 -0.45 -1.44
CA TYR A 28 4.27 0.45 -2.22
C TYR A 28 4.05 1.89 -1.79
N VAL A 29 5.05 2.74 -2.00
CA VAL A 29 5.01 4.17 -1.69
C VAL A 29 5.48 4.95 -2.91
N LEU A 30 4.61 5.80 -3.45
CA LEU A 30 5.00 6.84 -4.40
C LEU A 30 5.32 8.09 -3.57
N ALA A 31 6.60 8.33 -3.37
CA ALA A 31 7.08 9.50 -2.65
C ALA A 31 7.36 10.64 -3.62
N GLY A 32 6.92 11.85 -3.29
CA GLY A 32 7.22 13.05 -4.08
C GLY A 32 7.76 14.18 -3.21
N ALA A 33 7.10 14.51 -2.10
CA ALA A 33 7.49 15.60 -1.20
C ALA A 33 7.59 15.09 0.26
N VAL A 34 8.45 14.12 0.47
CA VAL A 34 8.70 13.50 1.79
C VAL A 34 10.10 13.89 2.25
N GLU A 35 10.21 14.51 3.42
CA GLU A 35 11.49 14.90 4.00
C GLU A 35 12.38 13.67 4.24
N GLY A 36 13.63 13.74 3.81
CA GLY A 36 14.61 12.67 3.96
C GLY A 36 14.44 11.49 3.00
N LEU A 37 13.47 11.55 2.07
CA LEU A 37 13.26 10.52 1.08
C LEU A 37 13.24 11.11 -0.34
N SER A 38 14.11 10.62 -1.22
CA SER A 38 14.13 11.05 -2.62
C SER A 38 12.82 10.73 -3.32
N PRO A 39 12.35 11.56 -4.28
CA PRO A 39 11.19 11.22 -5.08
C PRO A 39 11.37 9.90 -5.82
N GLY A 40 10.38 9.02 -5.73
CA GLY A 40 10.45 7.69 -6.31
C GLY A 40 9.33 6.76 -5.90
N VAL A 41 9.36 5.55 -6.46
CA VAL A 41 8.51 4.44 -6.04
C VAL A 41 9.34 3.48 -5.20
N TYR A 42 8.79 3.09 -4.07
CA TYR A 42 9.43 2.20 -3.12
C TYR A 42 8.52 1.05 -2.73
N HIS A 43 9.10 -0.13 -2.55
CA HIS A 43 8.45 -1.28 -1.94
C HIS A 43 8.83 -1.35 -0.46
N TYR A 44 7.85 -1.58 0.41
CA TYR A 44 8.09 -1.74 1.84
C TYR A 44 8.46 -3.18 2.18
N ALA A 45 9.60 -3.36 2.80
CA ALA A 45 10.08 -4.64 3.32
C ALA A 45 9.81 -4.73 4.85
N PRO A 46 8.75 -5.43 5.29
CA PRO A 46 8.34 -5.45 6.70
C PRO A 46 9.39 -6.01 7.65
N ALA A 47 10.10 -7.07 7.25
CA ALA A 47 11.08 -7.76 8.09
C ALA A 47 12.24 -6.86 8.54
N GLY A 48 12.64 -5.89 7.71
CA GLY A 48 13.71 -4.95 8.03
C GLY A 48 13.21 -3.54 8.33
N HIS A 49 11.89 -3.33 8.32
CA HIS A 49 11.26 -2.01 8.37
C HIS A 49 11.93 -1.02 7.42
N ALA A 50 12.13 -1.43 6.18
CA ALA A 50 12.90 -0.71 5.18
C ALA A 50 12.10 -0.41 3.91
N LEU A 51 12.53 0.60 3.17
CA LEU A 51 12.06 0.91 1.83
C LEU A 51 13.11 0.46 0.82
N GLN A 52 12.68 -0.32 -0.16
CA GLN A 52 13.48 -0.75 -1.29
C GLN A 52 13.08 0.08 -2.51
N ALA A 53 14.03 0.77 -3.14
CA ALA A 53 13.75 1.57 -4.34
C ALA A 53 13.35 0.68 -5.50
N VAL A 54 12.23 1.00 -6.14
CA VAL A 54 11.68 0.33 -7.34
C VAL A 54 11.92 1.18 -8.57
N ALA A 55 11.62 2.48 -8.49
CA ALA A 55 11.82 3.42 -9.58
C ALA A 55 12.17 4.81 -9.03
N ALA A 56 13.00 5.55 -9.76
CA ALA A 56 13.36 6.92 -9.43
C ALA A 56 12.37 7.93 -10.05
N GLY A 57 12.29 9.10 -9.43
CA GLY A 57 11.47 10.22 -9.90
C GLY A 57 10.06 10.22 -9.34
N ASP A 58 9.46 11.40 -9.26
CA ASP A 58 8.09 11.59 -8.77
C ASP A 58 7.07 11.09 -9.80
N GLN A 59 6.43 9.98 -9.52
CA GLN A 59 5.44 9.34 -10.40
C GLN A 59 3.98 9.56 -9.94
N ARG A 60 3.75 10.34 -8.88
CA ARG A 60 2.41 10.54 -8.31
C ARG A 60 1.40 11.10 -9.32
N ALA A 61 1.79 12.16 -10.04
CA ALA A 61 0.90 12.80 -11.01
C ALA A 61 0.53 11.85 -12.17
N GLU A 62 1.50 11.11 -12.68
CA GLU A 62 1.30 10.12 -13.74
C GLU A 62 0.39 8.98 -13.26
N PHE A 63 0.68 8.42 -12.09
CA PHE A 63 -0.11 7.36 -11.47
C PHE A 63 -1.57 7.78 -11.26
N VAL A 64 -1.78 8.97 -10.67
CA VAL A 64 -3.14 9.49 -10.43
C VAL A 64 -3.88 9.71 -11.74
N THR A 65 -3.22 10.28 -12.75
CA THR A 65 -3.85 10.56 -14.05
C THR A 65 -4.25 9.27 -14.77
N LYS A 66 -3.39 8.26 -14.76
CA LYS A 66 -3.60 7.01 -15.50
C LYS A 66 -4.52 6.03 -14.79
N ALA A 67 -4.44 5.96 -13.46
CA ALA A 67 -5.07 4.89 -12.70
C ALA A 67 -6.19 5.36 -11.77
N VAL A 68 -6.04 6.51 -11.12
CA VAL A 68 -6.96 6.91 -10.04
C VAL A 68 -8.06 7.83 -10.53
N GLY A 69 -7.77 8.74 -11.44
CA GLY A 69 -8.75 9.68 -11.99
C GLY A 69 -9.28 10.72 -10.97
N GLN A 70 -8.62 10.90 -9.83
CA GLN A 70 -8.98 11.84 -8.77
C GLN A 70 -7.85 12.86 -8.55
N PRO A 71 -7.83 13.99 -9.27
CA PRO A 71 -6.70 14.92 -9.31
C PRO A 71 -6.23 15.46 -7.96
N TRP A 72 -7.13 15.58 -6.98
CA TRP A 72 -6.77 16.03 -5.64
C TRP A 72 -5.74 15.12 -4.95
N SER A 73 -5.74 13.82 -5.25
CA SER A 73 -4.86 12.86 -4.60
C SER A 73 -3.37 13.03 -5.00
N GLN A 74 -3.08 13.66 -6.15
CA GLN A 74 -1.70 13.96 -6.55
C GLN A 74 -1.03 15.04 -5.69
N GLN A 75 -1.83 15.83 -4.94
CA GLN A 75 -1.30 16.86 -4.04
C GLN A 75 -0.72 16.26 -2.75
N ALA A 76 -1.09 15.03 -2.41
CA ALA A 76 -0.54 14.34 -1.25
C ALA A 76 0.98 14.17 -1.40
N PRO A 77 1.82 14.51 -0.39
CA PRO A 77 3.27 14.35 -0.47
C PRO A 77 3.71 12.91 -0.68
N ALA A 78 2.90 11.93 -0.27
CA ALA A 78 3.07 10.52 -0.57
C ALA A 78 1.73 9.84 -0.87
N ILE A 79 1.77 8.83 -1.74
CA ILE A 79 0.64 7.94 -2.03
C ILE A 79 1.10 6.53 -1.73
N PHE A 80 0.38 5.86 -0.81
CA PHE A 80 0.62 4.46 -0.52
C PHE A 80 -0.33 3.60 -1.36
N VAL A 81 0.18 2.49 -1.88
CA VAL A 81 -0.61 1.53 -2.65
C VAL A 81 -0.51 0.19 -1.94
N LEU A 82 -1.65 -0.30 -1.50
CA LEU A 82 -1.77 -1.62 -0.89
C LEU A 82 -2.13 -2.62 -1.97
N THR A 83 -1.35 -3.69 -2.07
CA THR A 83 -1.57 -4.77 -3.02
C THR A 83 -1.69 -6.10 -2.30
N GLY A 84 -2.19 -7.11 -2.98
CA GLY A 84 -2.30 -8.46 -2.45
C GLY A 84 -1.89 -9.49 -3.50
N ASN A 85 -1.07 -10.45 -3.10
CA ASN A 85 -0.64 -11.55 -3.95
C ASN A 85 -1.67 -12.68 -3.93
N VAL A 86 -2.44 -12.80 -5.01
CA VAL A 86 -3.54 -13.78 -5.12
C VAL A 86 -3.04 -15.22 -5.15
N GLU A 87 -1.83 -15.47 -5.65
CA GLU A 87 -1.27 -16.83 -5.71
C GLU A 87 -0.93 -17.35 -4.30
N LYS A 88 -0.45 -16.48 -3.40
CA LYS A 88 -0.25 -16.83 -1.99
C LYS A 88 -1.54 -17.34 -1.35
N MET A 89 -2.71 -16.82 -1.78
CA MET A 89 -4.02 -17.17 -1.24
C MET A 89 -4.65 -18.41 -1.88
N GLY A 90 -4.09 -18.93 -2.97
CA GLY A 90 -4.65 -20.07 -3.72
C GLY A 90 -4.90 -21.33 -2.89
N ARG A 91 -4.12 -21.54 -1.82
CA ARG A 91 -4.31 -22.66 -0.88
C ARG A 91 -5.62 -22.60 -0.08
N MET A 92 -6.27 -21.43 -0.04
CA MET A 92 -7.54 -21.21 0.66
C MET A 92 -8.77 -21.28 -0.27
N ARG A 93 -8.57 -21.76 -1.52
CA ARG A 93 -9.59 -21.90 -2.53
C ARG A 93 -10.36 -20.59 -2.77
N GLU A 94 -11.66 -20.66 -3.06
CA GLU A 94 -12.51 -19.50 -3.37
C GLU A 94 -12.56 -18.43 -2.28
N ARG A 95 -12.34 -18.78 -1.01
CA ARG A 95 -12.36 -17.83 0.10
C ARG A 95 -11.06 -17.05 0.27
N GLY A 96 -9.98 -17.45 -0.38
CA GLY A 96 -8.67 -16.81 -0.23
C GLY A 96 -8.70 -15.34 -0.57
N VAL A 97 -9.28 -14.98 -1.70
CA VAL A 97 -9.40 -13.58 -2.16
C VAL A 97 -10.25 -12.76 -1.18
N SER A 98 -11.35 -13.32 -0.67
CA SER A 98 -12.20 -12.63 0.32
C SER A 98 -11.43 -12.33 1.62
N PHE A 99 -10.61 -13.27 2.11
CA PHE A 99 -9.76 -13.03 3.28
C PHE A 99 -8.71 -11.94 3.01
N MET A 100 -8.10 -11.94 1.83
CA MET A 100 -7.13 -10.93 1.43
C MET A 100 -7.75 -9.52 1.45
N TRP A 101 -8.98 -9.35 0.99
CA TRP A 101 -9.70 -8.07 1.07
C TRP A 101 -9.99 -7.64 2.51
N VAL A 102 -10.34 -8.58 3.40
CA VAL A 102 -10.51 -8.29 4.83
C VAL A 102 -9.17 -7.85 5.45
N GLU A 103 -8.10 -8.55 5.15
CA GLU A 103 -6.74 -8.21 5.62
C GLU A 103 -6.30 -6.83 5.13
N ALA A 104 -6.61 -6.48 3.87
CA ALA A 104 -6.34 -5.16 3.32
C ALA A 104 -7.06 -4.04 4.08
N GLY A 105 -8.32 -4.27 4.46
CA GLY A 105 -9.08 -3.34 5.30
C GLY A 105 -8.47 -3.17 6.69
N LEU A 106 -8.01 -4.27 7.30
CA LEU A 106 -7.35 -4.24 8.63
C LEU A 106 -6.00 -3.49 8.57
N ALA A 107 -5.20 -3.75 7.54
CA ALA A 107 -3.94 -3.05 7.32
C ALA A 107 -4.15 -1.54 7.06
N ALA A 108 -5.14 -1.20 6.22
CA ALA A 108 -5.51 0.19 5.95
C ALA A 108 -6.01 0.90 7.22
N GLN A 109 -6.78 0.23 8.08
CA GLN A 109 -7.22 0.81 9.35
C GLN A 109 -6.05 1.10 10.28
N GLY A 110 -5.08 0.20 10.40
CA GLY A 110 -3.84 0.43 11.16
C GLY A 110 -3.08 1.65 10.63
N PHE A 111 -3.00 1.78 9.30
CA PHE A 111 -2.41 2.93 8.63
C PHE A 111 -3.12 4.25 9.00
N PHE A 112 -4.46 4.29 8.96
CA PHE A 112 -5.24 5.51 9.28
C PHE A 112 -5.11 5.92 10.74
N LEU A 113 -5.13 4.97 11.65
CA LEU A 113 -4.93 5.24 13.08
C LEU A 113 -3.56 5.88 13.33
N GLN A 114 -2.51 5.34 12.71
CA GLN A 114 -1.16 5.89 12.83
C GLN A 114 -1.05 7.27 12.14
N ALA A 115 -1.62 7.45 10.96
CA ALA A 115 -1.65 8.74 10.28
C ALA A 115 -2.32 9.81 11.17
N THR A 116 -3.46 9.48 11.76
CA THR A 116 -4.18 10.35 12.69
C THR A 116 -3.36 10.69 13.93
N ALA A 117 -2.68 9.70 14.52
CA ALA A 117 -1.81 9.90 15.68
C ALA A 117 -0.61 10.82 15.39
N LEU A 118 -0.17 10.86 14.13
CA LEU A 118 0.89 11.75 13.64
C LEU A 118 0.37 13.11 13.15
N GLY A 119 -0.93 13.42 13.31
CA GLY A 119 -1.53 14.66 12.82
C GLY A 119 -1.71 14.72 11.30
N LEU A 120 -1.58 13.60 10.61
CA LEU A 120 -1.75 13.50 9.17
C LEU A 120 -3.19 13.15 8.78
N GLY A 121 -3.56 13.50 7.54
CA GLY A 121 -4.80 13.09 6.90
C GLY A 121 -4.52 12.00 5.86
N SER A 122 -5.46 11.07 5.72
CA SER A 122 -5.47 10.05 4.68
C SER A 122 -6.90 9.59 4.42
N THR A 123 -7.12 8.96 3.26
CA THR A 123 -8.41 8.34 2.93
C THR A 123 -8.20 7.07 2.10
N TYR A 124 -9.21 6.21 2.10
CA TYR A 124 -9.24 5.00 1.28
C TYR A 124 -9.81 5.32 -0.09
N VAL A 125 -8.99 5.25 -1.13
CA VAL A 125 -9.44 5.36 -2.51
C VAL A 125 -9.54 3.95 -3.08
N GLY A 126 -10.78 3.50 -3.30
CA GLY A 126 -11.10 2.23 -3.94
C GLY A 126 -11.56 2.38 -5.39
N GLY A 127 -11.85 3.62 -5.82
CA GLY A 127 -12.25 3.92 -7.20
C GLY A 127 -11.04 4.22 -8.08
N PHE A 128 -10.41 3.20 -8.61
CA PHE A 128 -9.27 3.28 -9.54
C PHE A 128 -9.39 2.17 -10.59
N ASP A 129 -8.61 2.28 -11.68
CA ASP A 129 -8.44 1.20 -12.65
C ASP A 129 -7.33 0.25 -12.18
N PRO A 130 -7.66 -1.00 -11.78
CA PRO A 130 -6.66 -1.94 -11.25
C PRO A 130 -5.58 -2.33 -12.26
N ALA A 131 -5.94 -2.44 -13.54
CA ALA A 131 -4.99 -2.81 -14.59
C ALA A 131 -4.00 -1.68 -14.87
N ALA A 132 -4.50 -0.45 -14.96
CA ALA A 132 -3.67 0.75 -15.13
C ALA A 132 -2.77 0.98 -13.89
N ALA A 133 -3.27 0.79 -12.68
CA ALA A 133 -2.50 0.93 -11.44
C ALA A 133 -1.37 -0.11 -11.37
N ARG A 134 -1.66 -1.37 -11.70
CA ARG A 134 -0.65 -2.43 -11.77
C ARG A 134 0.42 -2.12 -12.80
N ALA A 135 0.03 -1.70 -14.01
CA ALA A 135 0.96 -1.35 -15.08
C ALA A 135 1.85 -0.15 -14.71
N ALA A 136 1.27 0.89 -14.12
CA ALA A 136 1.99 2.10 -13.72
C ALA A 136 3.06 1.82 -12.65
N LEU A 137 2.85 0.83 -11.79
CA LEU A 137 3.79 0.44 -10.74
C LEU A 137 4.71 -0.72 -11.16
N GLY A 138 4.54 -1.29 -12.35
CA GLY A 138 5.31 -2.44 -12.80
C GLY A 138 5.13 -3.69 -11.93
N LEU A 139 3.93 -3.88 -11.35
CA LEU A 139 3.68 -4.97 -10.41
C LEU A 139 3.64 -6.34 -11.10
N PRO A 140 4.04 -7.41 -10.38
CA PRO A 140 3.87 -8.78 -10.86
C PRO A 140 2.41 -9.11 -11.21
N ALA A 141 2.21 -10.03 -12.15
CA ALA A 141 0.86 -10.45 -12.56
C ALA A 141 0.02 -11.03 -11.42
N ALA A 142 0.68 -11.64 -10.43
CA ALA A 142 0.04 -12.20 -9.25
C ALA A 142 -0.40 -11.16 -8.21
N GLU A 143 0.01 -9.91 -8.36
CA GLU A 143 -0.38 -8.83 -7.45
C GLU A 143 -1.59 -8.07 -7.97
N GLU A 144 -2.59 -7.94 -7.09
CA GLU A 144 -3.80 -7.13 -7.30
C GLU A 144 -3.73 -5.87 -6.46
N VAL A 145 -3.99 -4.71 -7.06
CA VAL A 145 -4.10 -3.44 -6.33
C VAL A 145 -5.43 -3.41 -5.57
N MET A 146 -5.37 -3.17 -4.27
CA MET A 146 -6.53 -3.23 -3.38
C MET A 146 -6.95 -1.87 -2.87
N ALA A 147 -6.00 -0.97 -2.64
CA ALA A 147 -6.30 0.38 -2.17
C ALA A 147 -5.20 1.37 -2.54
N VAL A 148 -5.59 2.61 -2.76
CA VAL A 148 -4.70 3.77 -2.89
C VAL A 148 -4.95 4.69 -1.70
N LEU A 149 -3.91 5.01 -0.94
CA LEU A 149 -3.97 5.72 0.33
C LEU A 149 -3.09 6.99 0.25
N PRO A 150 -3.60 8.11 -0.30
CA PRO A 150 -2.87 9.37 -0.26
C PRO A 150 -2.77 9.86 1.18
N VAL A 151 -1.61 10.40 1.56
CA VAL A 151 -1.35 10.89 2.92
C VAL A 151 -0.59 12.20 2.91
N GLY A 152 -0.97 13.12 3.81
CA GLY A 152 -0.31 14.41 3.98
C GLY A 152 -0.86 15.17 5.18
N HIS A 153 -0.35 16.37 5.41
CA HIS A 153 -0.91 17.26 6.42
C HIS A 153 -2.32 17.70 6.02
N LYS A 154 -3.20 17.80 7.00
CA LYS A 154 -4.55 18.36 6.80
C LYS A 154 -4.41 19.86 6.51
N GLN A 155 -5.09 20.33 5.47
CA GLN A 155 -5.23 21.75 5.18
C GLN A 155 -6.33 22.36 6.05
#